data_f96f3c92cdf1013d36fcb647d64e52ed
#
_entry.id   f96f3c92cdf1013d36fcb647d64e52ed
#
_cell.length_a   1.000
_cell.length_b   1.000
_cell.length_c   1.000
_cell.angle_alpha   90.00
_cell.angle_beta   90.00
_cell.angle_gamma   90.00
#
_symmetry.space_group_name_H-M   'P 1'
#
loop_
_entity.id
_entity.type
_entity.pdbx_description
1 polymer ?
#
loop_
_entity_poly.entity_id
_entity_poly.type
_entity_poly.pdbx_seq_one_letter_code
_entity_poly.pdbx_strand_id
1 'polypeptide(L)'
;MEGLKIAVIGGGSSYTPELIDGFIKRKEELPVREIYLVDILEGENKLNIVGNLAKRMIKKAGLETKVILTLDRKKAIEDADFVVTQFRVGGLKARNRDEKIPLKYETLGQETTGAGGFAKALRTIPVIMDICKD
;
A
#
# COMPACT_ATOMS: atom_id res chain seq x y z
N MET A 1 5.82 -23.92 -6.67
CA MET A 1 6.89 -23.11 -6.03
C MET A 1 6.45 -22.87 -4.60
N GLU A 2 7.21 -23.37 -3.65
CA GLU A 2 7.03 -23.02 -2.24
C GLU A 2 7.41 -21.56 -2.04
N GLY A 3 6.67 -20.81 -1.22
CA GLY A 3 6.92 -19.40 -0.95
C GLY A 3 5.64 -18.62 -0.68
N LEU A 4 5.78 -17.41 -0.16
CA LEU A 4 4.68 -16.57 0.30
C LEU A 4 4.03 -15.78 -0.83
N LYS A 5 2.71 -15.63 -0.75
CA LYS A 5 1.92 -14.67 -1.54
C LYS A 5 1.63 -13.44 -0.69
N ILE A 6 1.98 -12.27 -1.20
CA ILE A 6 1.78 -11.00 -0.50
C ILE A 6 0.88 -10.09 -1.32
N ALA A 7 -0.19 -9.58 -0.72
CA ALA A 7 -1.04 -8.54 -1.30
C ALA A 7 -0.70 -7.18 -0.69
N VAL A 8 -0.39 -6.19 -1.53
CA VAL A 8 -0.05 -4.82 -1.12
C VAL A 8 -1.15 -3.89 -1.59
N ILE A 9 -2.00 -3.44 -0.68
CA ILE A 9 -3.09 -2.50 -0.95
C ILE A 9 -2.55 -1.07 -0.88
N GLY A 10 -2.65 -0.32 -1.96
CA GLY A 10 -1.95 0.93 -2.19
C GLY A 10 -0.61 0.72 -2.90
N GLY A 11 -0.56 -0.28 -3.79
CA GLY A 11 0.66 -0.71 -4.51
C GLY A 11 1.31 0.35 -5.36
N GLY A 12 0.58 1.39 -5.78
CA GLY A 12 1.13 2.57 -6.47
C GLY A 12 1.82 3.58 -5.55
N SER A 13 1.97 3.29 -4.26
CA SER A 13 2.66 4.16 -3.32
C SER A 13 4.15 4.35 -3.68
N SER A 14 4.68 5.54 -3.42
CA SER A 14 6.12 5.82 -3.53
C SER A 14 6.98 5.04 -2.54
N TYR A 15 6.39 4.41 -1.53
CA TYR A 15 7.07 3.50 -0.60
C TYR A 15 7.19 2.06 -1.12
N THR A 16 6.46 1.69 -2.16
CA THR A 16 6.52 0.33 -2.73
C THR A 16 7.94 -0.10 -3.12
N PRO A 17 8.79 0.73 -3.76
CA PRO A 17 10.17 0.34 -4.05
C PRO A 17 10.98 -0.03 -2.81
N GLU A 18 10.80 0.68 -1.70
CA GLU A 18 11.47 0.38 -0.42
C GLU A 18 11.00 -0.96 0.15
N LEU A 19 9.69 -1.24 0.07
CA LEU A 19 9.12 -2.53 0.47
C LEU A 19 9.71 -3.69 -0.38
N ILE A 20 9.81 -3.51 -1.70
CA ILE A 20 10.41 -4.49 -2.61
C ILE A 20 11.90 -4.71 -2.27
N ASP A 21 12.66 -3.66 -2.00
CA ASP A 21 14.06 -3.77 -1.56
C ASP A 21 14.18 -4.57 -0.25
N GLY A 22 13.23 -4.35 0.67
CA GLY A 22 13.12 -5.12 1.91
C GLY A 22 12.93 -6.63 1.66
N PHE A 23 12.07 -7.02 0.73
CA PHE A 23 11.87 -8.43 0.35
C PHE A 23 13.13 -9.01 -0.32
N ILE A 24 13.77 -8.26 -1.21
CA ILE A 24 15.00 -8.68 -1.87
C ILE A 24 16.10 -8.96 -0.84
N LYS A 25 16.29 -8.08 0.12
CA LYS A 25 17.32 -8.22 1.17
C LYS A 25 17.09 -9.40 2.11
N ARG A 26 15.84 -9.81 2.29
CA ARG A 26 15.42 -10.87 3.23
C ARG A 26 14.92 -12.13 2.55
N LYS A 27 15.28 -12.36 1.30
CA LYS A 27 14.79 -13.47 0.48
C LYS A 27 14.98 -14.85 1.11
N GLU A 28 16.03 -15.03 1.91
CA GLU A 28 16.30 -16.31 2.60
C GLU A 28 15.38 -16.50 3.84
N GLU A 29 15.05 -15.42 4.53
CA GLU A 29 14.19 -15.44 5.73
C GLU A 29 12.70 -15.35 5.36
N LEU A 30 12.38 -14.63 4.28
CA LEU A 30 11.04 -14.38 3.79
C LEU A 30 10.96 -14.68 2.28
N PRO A 31 10.84 -15.95 1.89
CA PRO A 31 10.80 -16.35 0.49
C PRO A 31 9.45 -15.97 -0.15
N VAL A 32 9.41 -14.87 -0.88
CA VAL A 32 8.21 -14.39 -1.56
C VAL A 32 8.14 -14.91 -3.00
N ARG A 33 7.09 -15.70 -3.32
CA ARG A 33 6.84 -16.19 -4.68
C ARG A 33 6.03 -15.22 -5.53
N GLU A 34 5.06 -14.52 -4.92
CA GLU A 34 4.13 -13.63 -5.62
C GLU A 34 3.85 -12.37 -4.81
N ILE A 35 3.89 -11.21 -5.48
CA ILE A 35 3.52 -9.92 -4.92
C ILE A 35 2.41 -9.31 -5.79
N TYR A 36 1.23 -9.14 -5.22
CA TYR A 36 0.14 -8.40 -5.86
C TYR A 36 0.19 -6.95 -5.41
N LEU A 37 0.44 -6.04 -6.34
CA LEU A 37 0.33 -4.61 -6.11
C LEU A 37 -1.06 -4.15 -6.55
N VAL A 38 -1.86 -3.72 -5.59
CA VAL A 38 -3.26 -3.35 -5.79
C VAL A 38 -3.44 -1.86 -5.60
N ASP A 39 -4.18 -1.22 -6.49
CA ASP A 39 -4.60 0.17 -6.31
C ASP A 39 -6.04 0.36 -6.81
N ILE A 40 -6.59 1.54 -6.61
CA ILE A 40 -7.88 1.96 -7.18
C ILE A 40 -7.69 2.51 -8.60
N LEU A 41 -8.78 2.65 -9.34
CA LEU A 41 -8.74 3.12 -10.73
C LEU A 41 -8.01 4.47 -10.87
N GLU A 42 -8.24 5.40 -9.95
CA GLU A 42 -7.58 6.71 -9.94
C GLU A 42 -6.05 6.63 -9.72
N GLY A 43 -5.59 5.53 -9.14
CA GLY A 43 -4.17 5.23 -8.89
C GLY A 43 -3.49 4.41 -9.98
N GLU A 44 -4.22 3.92 -11.00
CA GLU A 44 -3.73 2.96 -11.99
C GLU A 44 -2.45 3.41 -12.71
N ASN A 45 -2.40 4.66 -13.14
CA ASN A 45 -1.20 5.19 -13.81
C ASN A 45 0.04 5.11 -12.91
N LYS A 46 -0.11 5.50 -11.65
CA LYS A 46 0.97 5.45 -10.67
C LYS A 46 1.33 4.00 -10.31
N LEU A 47 0.32 3.12 -10.19
CA LEU A 47 0.51 1.68 -10.00
C LEU A 47 1.37 1.09 -11.12
N ASN A 48 1.10 1.44 -12.37
CA ASN A 48 1.84 0.95 -13.53
C ASN A 48 3.30 1.42 -13.50
N ILE A 49 3.56 2.70 -13.18
CA ILE A 49 4.92 3.24 -13.09
C ILE A 49 5.71 2.54 -12.00
N VAL A 50 5.17 2.50 -10.79
CA VAL A 50 5.82 1.92 -9.60
C VAL A 50 5.96 0.41 -9.73
N GLY A 51 4.92 -0.27 -10.23
CA GLY A 51 4.94 -1.72 -10.43
C GLY A 51 5.96 -2.17 -11.49
N ASN A 52 6.13 -1.39 -12.57
CA ASN A 52 7.19 -1.66 -13.55
C ASN A 52 8.59 -1.46 -12.96
N LEU A 53 8.76 -0.50 -12.05
CA LEU A 53 10.00 -0.37 -11.28
C LEU A 53 10.22 -1.60 -10.40
N ALA A 54 9.21 -2.04 -9.65
CA ALA A 54 9.27 -3.24 -8.81
C ALA A 54 9.69 -4.48 -9.60
N LYS A 55 9.09 -4.72 -10.78
CA LYS A 55 9.47 -5.81 -11.68
C LYS A 55 10.95 -5.76 -12.09
N ARG A 56 11.46 -4.57 -12.41
CA ARG A 56 12.88 -4.38 -12.75
C ARG A 56 13.81 -4.64 -11.56
N MET A 57 13.40 -4.24 -10.34
CA MET A 57 14.17 -4.50 -9.13
C MET A 57 14.30 -5.99 -8.85
N ILE A 58 13.19 -6.73 -8.91
CA ILE A 58 13.17 -8.19 -8.73
C ILE A 58 14.05 -8.88 -9.78
N LYS A 59 13.90 -8.51 -11.05
CA LYS A 59 14.74 -9.06 -12.14
C LYS A 59 16.22 -8.75 -11.93
N LYS A 60 16.58 -7.54 -11.53
CA LYS A 60 17.97 -7.15 -11.26
C LYS A 60 18.58 -7.94 -10.10
N ALA A 61 17.75 -8.30 -9.10
CA ALA A 61 18.17 -9.11 -7.96
C ALA A 61 18.27 -10.62 -8.29
N GLY A 62 17.95 -11.05 -9.53
CA GLY A 62 17.99 -12.45 -9.94
C GLY A 62 16.92 -13.31 -9.27
N LEU A 63 15.79 -12.72 -8.85
CA LEU A 63 14.69 -13.43 -8.20
C LEU A 63 13.58 -13.79 -9.21
N GLU A 64 12.92 -14.91 -8.96
CA GLU A 64 11.78 -15.38 -9.75
C GLU A 64 10.41 -14.93 -9.20
N THR A 65 10.42 -14.07 -8.18
CA THR A 65 9.21 -13.51 -7.58
C THR A 65 8.35 -12.83 -8.64
N LYS A 66 7.09 -13.25 -8.75
CA LYS A 66 6.14 -12.64 -9.69
C LYS A 66 5.54 -11.37 -9.10
N VAL A 67 5.62 -10.26 -9.83
CA VAL A 67 4.96 -9.00 -9.47
C VAL A 67 3.76 -8.80 -10.39
N ILE A 68 2.55 -8.84 -9.81
CA ILE A 68 1.28 -8.72 -10.49
C ILE A 68 0.63 -7.38 -10.12
N LEU A 69 0.22 -6.60 -11.13
CA LEU A 69 -0.50 -5.33 -10.94
C LEU A 69 -1.98 -5.58 -11.18
N THR A 70 -2.83 -5.13 -10.28
CA THR A 70 -4.28 -5.34 -10.41
C THR A 70 -5.08 -4.24 -9.71
N LEU A 71 -6.29 -4.00 -10.21
CA LEU A 71 -7.33 -3.20 -9.54
C LEU A 71 -8.34 -4.10 -8.78
N ASP A 72 -8.23 -5.42 -8.95
CA ASP A 72 -9.07 -6.40 -8.27
C ASP A 72 -8.45 -6.79 -6.92
N ARG A 73 -8.91 -6.13 -5.87
CA ARG A 73 -8.47 -6.34 -4.50
C ARG A 73 -8.78 -7.75 -4.00
N LYS A 74 -9.98 -8.27 -4.29
CA LYS A 74 -10.40 -9.59 -3.83
C LYS A 74 -9.52 -10.70 -4.36
N LYS A 75 -9.26 -10.67 -5.66
CA LYS A 75 -8.35 -11.61 -6.30
C LYS A 75 -6.92 -11.56 -5.74
N ALA A 76 -6.47 -10.37 -5.34
CA ALA A 76 -5.15 -10.21 -4.74
C ALA A 76 -5.07 -10.80 -3.33
N ILE A 77 -6.14 -10.62 -2.53
CA ILE A 77 -6.21 -11.07 -1.12
C ILE A 77 -6.48 -12.56 -1.03
N GLU A 78 -7.25 -13.13 -1.98
CA GLU A 78 -7.54 -14.58 -2.01
C GLU A 78 -6.24 -15.39 -1.87
N ASP A 79 -6.18 -16.29 -0.89
CA ASP A 79 -5.02 -17.11 -0.55
C ASP A 79 -3.71 -16.34 -0.31
N ALA A 80 -3.79 -15.07 0.09
CA ALA A 80 -2.60 -14.31 0.48
C ALA A 80 -2.14 -14.69 1.90
N ASP A 81 -0.85 -14.97 2.06
CA ASP A 81 -0.25 -15.22 3.37
C ASP A 81 -0.18 -13.93 4.20
N PHE A 82 0.03 -12.78 3.53
CA PHE A 82 0.07 -11.46 4.17
C PHE A 82 -0.61 -10.40 3.31
N VAL A 83 -1.36 -9.52 3.98
CA VAL A 83 -1.95 -8.32 3.38
C VAL A 83 -1.29 -7.08 4.00
N VAL A 84 -0.58 -6.32 3.19
CA VAL A 84 0.10 -5.08 3.58
C VAL A 84 -0.73 -3.90 3.10
N THR A 85 -0.99 -2.93 3.97
CA THR A 85 -1.74 -1.72 3.61
C THR A 85 -0.85 -0.48 3.66
N GLN A 86 -0.82 0.29 2.59
CA GLN A 86 -0.03 1.53 2.48
C GLN A 86 -0.76 2.56 1.62
N PHE A 87 -1.96 2.94 2.01
CA PHE A 87 -2.79 3.89 1.28
C PHE A 87 -3.28 5.04 2.17
N ARG A 88 -3.76 6.08 1.52
CA ARG A 88 -4.36 7.25 2.18
C ARG A 88 -5.71 7.56 1.55
N VAL A 89 -6.78 7.32 2.30
CA VAL A 89 -8.14 7.67 1.85
C VAL A 89 -8.27 9.19 1.69
N GLY A 90 -8.66 9.64 0.51
CA GLY A 90 -8.76 11.05 0.15
C GLY A 90 -7.44 11.72 -0.23
N GLY A 91 -6.33 10.97 -0.26
CA GLY A 91 -5.03 11.44 -0.75
C GLY A 91 -4.49 12.66 -0.01
N LEU A 92 -3.59 13.40 -0.65
CA LEU A 92 -2.95 14.60 -0.08
C LEU A 92 -3.93 15.76 0.16
N LYS A 93 -5.03 15.85 -0.60
CA LYS A 93 -6.05 16.87 -0.37
C LYS A 93 -6.74 16.70 0.97
N ALA A 94 -7.06 15.47 1.37
CA ALA A 94 -7.64 15.19 2.68
C ALA A 94 -6.62 15.47 3.79
N ARG A 95 -5.37 15.03 3.63
CA ARG A 95 -4.29 15.33 4.56
C ARG A 95 -4.14 16.83 4.82
N ASN A 96 -4.08 17.63 3.76
CA ASN A 96 -3.96 19.09 3.89
C ASN A 96 -5.13 19.70 4.67
N ARG A 97 -6.37 19.18 4.51
CA ARG A 97 -7.52 19.61 5.30
C ARG A 97 -7.40 19.19 6.76
N ASP A 98 -6.99 17.97 7.02
CA ASP A 98 -6.81 17.44 8.37
C ASP A 98 -5.80 18.26 9.17
N GLU A 99 -4.74 18.72 8.52
CA GLU A 99 -3.70 19.55 9.14
C GLU A 99 -4.14 21.02 9.29
N LYS A 100 -4.87 21.60 8.33
CA LYS A 100 -5.23 23.02 8.32
C LYS A 100 -6.48 23.36 9.13
N ILE A 101 -7.45 22.45 9.22
CA ILE A 101 -8.70 22.74 9.95
C ILE A 101 -8.45 22.99 11.44
N PRO A 102 -7.67 22.15 12.16
CA PRO A 102 -7.39 22.39 13.58
C PRO A 102 -6.71 23.73 13.87
N LEU A 103 -5.84 24.19 12.97
CA LEU A 103 -5.13 25.47 13.11
C LEU A 103 -6.08 26.67 13.20
N LYS A 104 -7.28 26.59 12.58
CA LYS A 104 -8.30 27.65 12.68
C LYS A 104 -8.90 27.78 14.08
N TYR A 105 -8.70 26.78 14.91
CA TYR A 105 -9.18 26.71 16.29
C TYR A 105 -8.02 26.73 17.29
N GLU A 106 -6.88 27.28 16.88
CA GLU A 106 -5.67 27.41 17.72
C GLU A 106 -5.19 26.06 18.26
N THR A 107 -5.50 24.96 17.53
CA THR A 107 -5.14 23.59 17.90
C THR A 107 -4.10 23.07 16.91
N LEU A 108 -3.18 22.23 17.40
CA LEU A 108 -2.12 21.65 16.58
C LEU A 108 -2.67 20.81 15.43
N GLY A 109 -2.26 21.14 14.20
CA GLY A 109 -2.64 20.43 12.98
C GLY A 109 -1.65 19.33 12.64
N GLN A 110 -2.03 18.07 12.88
CA GLN A 110 -1.25 16.87 12.54
C GLN A 110 -2.12 15.86 11.81
N GLU A 111 -1.48 15.00 11.00
CA GLU A 111 -2.18 13.96 10.23
C GLU A 111 -2.34 12.63 10.98
N THR A 112 -1.56 12.40 12.04
CA THR A 112 -1.47 11.09 12.72
C THR A 112 -2.12 11.10 14.10
N THR A 113 -2.14 12.24 14.77
CA THR A 113 -2.66 12.41 16.13
C THR A 113 -3.60 13.61 16.21
N GLY A 114 -4.29 13.78 17.35
CA GLY A 114 -5.21 14.88 17.58
C GLY A 114 -6.41 14.90 16.64
N ALA A 115 -6.97 16.08 16.41
CA ALA A 115 -8.19 16.27 15.61
C ALA A 115 -8.00 15.82 14.14
N GLY A 116 -6.85 16.09 13.54
CA GLY A 116 -6.51 15.66 12.19
C GLY A 116 -6.39 14.13 12.06
N GLY A 117 -5.72 13.51 13.02
CA GLY A 117 -5.62 12.05 13.10
C GLY A 117 -6.97 11.37 13.28
N PHE A 118 -7.85 11.94 14.10
CA PHE A 118 -9.22 11.47 14.28
C PHE A 118 -10.02 11.52 12.96
N ALA A 119 -9.98 12.65 12.25
CA ALA A 119 -10.64 12.80 10.95
C ALA A 119 -10.13 11.79 9.91
N LYS A 120 -8.81 11.55 9.87
CA LYS A 120 -8.18 10.52 9.04
C LYS A 120 -8.67 9.12 9.41
N ALA A 121 -8.74 8.79 10.70
CA ALA A 121 -9.22 7.50 11.20
C ALA A 121 -10.66 7.23 10.76
N LEU A 122 -11.56 8.19 10.91
CA LEU A 122 -12.97 8.07 10.49
C LEU A 122 -13.12 7.74 9.00
N ARG A 123 -12.22 8.23 8.14
CA ARG A 123 -12.23 7.88 6.71
C ARG A 123 -11.59 6.54 6.40
N THR A 124 -10.59 6.16 7.17
CA THR A 124 -9.72 5.01 6.86
C THR A 124 -10.26 3.71 7.43
N ILE A 125 -10.79 3.73 8.66
CA ILE A 125 -11.31 2.54 9.35
C ILE A 125 -12.36 1.78 8.53
N PRO A 126 -13.39 2.40 7.92
CA PRO A 126 -14.34 1.69 7.09
C PRO A 126 -13.68 0.94 5.93
N VAL A 127 -12.69 1.54 5.28
CA VAL A 127 -11.96 0.91 4.17
C VAL A 127 -11.13 -0.29 4.65
N ILE A 128 -10.44 -0.14 5.79
CA ILE A 128 -9.69 -1.27 6.39
C ILE A 128 -10.64 -2.40 6.79
N MET A 129 -11.79 -2.08 7.39
CA MET A 129 -12.78 -3.08 7.77
C MET A 129 -13.32 -3.87 6.56
N ASP A 130 -13.47 -3.20 5.40
CA ASP A 130 -13.88 -3.87 4.17
C ASP A 130 -12.76 -4.75 3.59
N ILE A 131 -11.50 -4.32 3.68
CA ILE A 131 -10.34 -5.14 3.30
C ILE A 131 -10.26 -6.40 4.17
N CYS A 132 -10.55 -6.28 5.47
CA CYS A 132 -10.53 -7.42 6.38
C CYS A 132 -11.68 -8.43 6.16
N LYS A 133 -12.71 -8.07 5.40
CA LYS A 133 -13.82 -8.97 5.03
C LYS A 133 -13.55 -9.75 3.75
N ASP A 134 -12.65 -9.28 2.91
CA ASP A 134 -12.27 -9.92 1.65
C ASP A 134 -11.31 -11.08 1.89
#